data_cc2483ab902acf5e374fc694952f7632
#
_entry.id   cc2483ab902acf5e374fc694952f7632
#
_cell.length_a   1.000
_cell.length_b   1.000
_cell.length_c   1.000
_cell.angle_alpha   90.00
_cell.angle_beta   90.00
_cell.angle_gamma   90.00
#
_symmetry.space_group_name_H-M   'P 1'
#
loop_
_entity.id
_entity.type
_entity.pdbx_description
1 polymer ?
#
loop_
_entity_poly.entity_id
_entity_poly.type
_entity_poly.pdbx_seq_one_letter_code
_entity_poly.pdbx_strand_id
1 'polypeptide(L)'
;MWTKRDVVLQALEELGLSSVVYDLQPEQLESVKRRLDVMMAAWNAEGVRLGYPLNLESSDIDDESGLPDLAIESVYLNLAVMIGPMFGRVVSETTKARAIKTLGILKARAHTPPRQILPASMPSGAGNRARQPFLSSTPEPLTDGSG
;
A
#
# COMPACT_ATOMS: atom_id res chain seq x y z
N MET A 1 -9.60 13.12 -13.15
CA MET A 1 -9.45 11.82 -12.48
C MET A 1 -8.90 10.83 -13.48
N TRP A 2 -8.07 9.90 -13.06
CA TRP A 2 -7.49 8.91 -13.97
C TRP A 2 -8.50 7.82 -14.29
N THR A 3 -8.69 7.53 -15.59
CA THR A 3 -9.48 6.38 -16.03
C THR A 3 -8.62 5.11 -16.05
N LYS A 4 -9.24 3.95 -16.13
CA LYS A 4 -8.49 2.68 -16.30
C LYS A 4 -7.71 2.68 -17.60
N ARG A 5 -8.25 3.30 -18.66
CA ARG A 5 -7.58 3.51 -19.95
C ARG A 5 -6.29 4.27 -19.79
N ASP A 6 -6.29 5.38 -19.02
CA ASP A 6 -5.10 6.20 -18.83
C ASP A 6 -3.99 5.39 -18.14
N VAL A 7 -4.34 4.61 -17.12
CA VAL A 7 -3.37 3.75 -16.42
C VAL A 7 -2.80 2.68 -17.35
N VAL A 8 -3.64 2.06 -18.18
CA VAL A 8 -3.22 1.05 -19.15
C VAL A 8 -2.29 1.67 -20.21
N LEU A 9 -2.65 2.82 -20.77
CA LEU A 9 -1.83 3.51 -21.75
C LEU A 9 -0.49 3.93 -21.16
N GLN A 10 -0.46 4.45 -19.95
CA GLN A 10 0.78 4.82 -19.26
C GLN A 10 1.69 3.60 -19.04
N ALA A 11 1.13 2.44 -18.69
CA ALA A 11 1.91 1.21 -18.54
C ALA A 11 2.49 0.74 -19.90
N LEU A 12 1.76 0.91 -20.98
CA LEU A 12 2.24 0.59 -22.33
C LEU A 12 3.31 1.56 -22.81
N GLU A 13 3.20 2.85 -22.48
CA GLU A 13 4.24 3.86 -22.76
C GLU A 13 5.57 3.52 -22.05
N GLU A 14 5.54 3.04 -20.83
CA GLU A 14 6.76 2.56 -20.12
C GLU A 14 7.46 1.40 -20.85
N LEU A 15 6.71 0.63 -21.63
CA LEU A 15 7.26 -0.44 -22.49
C LEU A 15 7.69 0.06 -23.88
N GLY A 16 7.54 1.36 -24.17
CA GLY A 16 7.76 1.91 -25.50
C GLY A 16 6.71 1.55 -26.53
N LEU A 17 5.50 1.20 -26.06
CA LEU A 17 4.33 0.89 -26.87
C LEU A 17 3.34 2.07 -26.85
N SER A 18 3.82 3.27 -27.19
CA SER A 18 2.95 4.44 -27.26
C SER A 18 1.91 4.27 -28.36
N SER A 19 0.67 4.67 -28.08
CA SER A 19 -0.45 4.67 -29.03
C SER A 19 -0.18 5.50 -30.30
N VAL A 20 0.77 6.42 -30.24
CA VAL A 20 1.21 7.23 -31.39
C VAL A 20 2.07 6.42 -32.37
N VAL A 21 2.78 5.41 -31.89
CA VAL A 21 3.74 4.61 -32.68
C VAL A 21 3.23 3.21 -32.94
N TYR A 22 2.36 2.70 -32.09
CA TYR A 22 1.85 1.34 -32.13
C TYR A 22 0.33 1.36 -32.27
N ASP A 23 -0.19 0.67 -33.27
CA ASP A 23 -1.64 0.47 -33.44
C ASP A 23 -2.10 -0.62 -32.47
N LEU A 24 -2.54 -0.18 -31.29
CA LEU A 24 -3.02 -1.07 -30.23
C LEU A 24 -4.43 -1.54 -30.56
N GLN A 25 -4.58 -2.84 -30.78
CA GLN A 25 -5.89 -3.43 -31.02
C GLN A 25 -6.77 -3.41 -29.77
N PRO A 26 -8.10 -3.23 -29.90
CA PRO A 26 -9.02 -3.20 -28.77
C PRO A 26 -8.93 -4.43 -27.88
N GLU A 27 -8.70 -5.61 -28.47
CA GLU A 27 -8.55 -6.87 -27.73
C GLU A 27 -7.30 -6.88 -26.83
N GLN A 28 -6.22 -6.21 -27.27
CA GLN A 28 -5.00 -6.07 -26.48
C GLN A 28 -5.24 -5.18 -25.28
N LEU A 29 -5.94 -4.05 -25.48
CA LEU A 29 -6.30 -3.14 -24.39
C LEU A 29 -7.21 -3.84 -23.36
N GLU A 30 -8.18 -4.60 -23.83
CA GLU A 30 -9.07 -5.38 -22.96
C GLU A 30 -8.29 -6.46 -22.18
N SER A 31 -7.34 -7.13 -22.81
CA SER A 31 -6.47 -8.12 -22.16
C SER A 31 -5.60 -7.46 -21.07
N VAL A 32 -5.04 -6.28 -21.33
CA VAL A 32 -4.24 -5.53 -20.34
C VAL A 32 -5.13 -5.05 -19.19
N LYS A 33 -6.34 -4.55 -19.48
CA LYS A 33 -7.31 -4.15 -18.47
C LYS A 33 -7.63 -5.30 -17.51
N ARG A 34 -7.91 -6.50 -18.03
CA ARG A 34 -8.15 -7.69 -17.18
C ARG A 34 -6.98 -7.99 -16.27
N ARG A 35 -5.73 -7.81 -16.74
CA ARG A 35 -4.55 -7.98 -15.90
C ARG A 35 -4.45 -6.91 -14.83
N LEU A 36 -4.81 -5.67 -15.14
CA LEU A 36 -4.93 -4.59 -14.16
C LEU A 36 -5.96 -4.96 -13.08
N ASP A 37 -7.16 -5.40 -13.47
CA ASP A 37 -8.21 -5.78 -12.53
C ASP A 37 -7.77 -6.92 -11.59
N VAL A 38 -7.10 -7.95 -12.13
CA VAL A 38 -6.55 -9.07 -11.34
C VAL A 38 -5.44 -8.60 -10.40
N MET A 39 -4.54 -7.75 -10.87
CA MET A 39 -3.48 -7.18 -10.03
C MET A 39 -4.06 -6.37 -8.86
N MET A 40 -5.05 -5.55 -9.13
CA MET A 40 -5.72 -4.74 -8.11
C MET A 40 -6.49 -5.60 -7.10
N ALA A 41 -7.12 -6.70 -7.55
CA ALA A 41 -7.77 -7.66 -6.68
C ALA A 41 -6.76 -8.36 -5.76
N ALA A 42 -5.60 -8.77 -6.29
CA ALA A 42 -4.52 -9.36 -5.50
C ALA A 42 -3.99 -8.38 -4.44
N TRP A 43 -3.75 -7.12 -4.80
CA TRP A 43 -3.29 -6.10 -3.85
C TRP A 43 -4.34 -5.82 -2.76
N ASN A 44 -5.62 -5.79 -3.12
CA ASN A 44 -6.68 -5.63 -2.14
C ASN A 44 -6.72 -6.80 -1.14
N ALA A 45 -6.49 -8.03 -1.60
CA ALA A 45 -6.38 -9.21 -0.75
C ALA A 45 -5.15 -9.16 0.18
N GLU A 46 -4.05 -8.57 -0.28
CA GLU A 46 -2.85 -8.31 0.54
C GLU A 46 -3.01 -7.14 1.52
N GLY A 47 -4.16 -6.47 1.53
CA GLY A 47 -4.45 -5.34 2.43
C GLY A 47 -4.14 -3.95 1.84
N VAL A 48 -3.63 -3.86 0.61
CA VAL A 48 -3.39 -2.59 -0.09
C VAL A 48 -4.68 -2.13 -0.76
N ARG A 49 -5.50 -1.40 -0.01
CA ARG A 49 -6.82 -0.91 -0.48
C ARG A 49 -6.69 0.49 -1.03
N LEU A 50 -6.78 0.64 -2.33
CA LEU A 50 -6.58 1.90 -3.05
C LEU A 50 -7.88 2.55 -3.55
N GLY A 51 -9.05 1.97 -3.24
CA GLY A 51 -10.34 2.48 -3.72
C GLY A 51 -10.68 2.07 -5.17
N TYR A 52 -9.88 1.19 -5.77
CA TYR A 52 -10.15 0.67 -7.11
C TYR A 52 -11.44 -0.16 -7.13
N PRO A 53 -12.37 0.09 -8.10
CA PRO A 53 -13.61 -0.66 -8.20
C PRO A 53 -13.34 -2.09 -8.70
N LEU A 54 -13.59 -3.09 -7.84
CA LEU A 54 -13.32 -4.51 -8.11
C LEU A 54 -14.50 -5.23 -8.81
N ASN A 55 -15.25 -4.53 -9.65
CA ASN A 55 -16.37 -5.12 -10.39
C ASN A 55 -15.86 -5.79 -11.67
N LEU A 56 -15.35 -7.01 -11.57
CA LEU A 56 -14.75 -7.73 -12.70
C LEU A 56 -15.72 -8.00 -13.86
N GLU A 57 -17.04 -8.13 -13.59
CA GLU A 57 -18.03 -8.51 -14.60
C GLU A 57 -18.57 -7.34 -15.42
N SER A 58 -18.59 -6.13 -14.86
CA SER A 58 -19.19 -4.94 -15.49
C SER A 58 -18.23 -3.78 -15.67
N SER A 59 -16.93 -4.02 -15.57
CA SER A 59 -15.89 -3.00 -15.64
C SER A 59 -15.60 -2.61 -17.08
N ASP A 60 -15.81 -1.34 -17.41
CA ASP A 60 -15.38 -0.77 -18.69
C ASP A 60 -13.96 -0.18 -18.57
N ILE A 61 -13.24 -0.12 -19.68
CA ILE A 61 -11.91 0.50 -19.75
C ILE A 61 -11.97 2.01 -19.54
N ASP A 62 -13.08 2.63 -19.85
CA ASP A 62 -13.31 4.06 -19.71
C ASP A 62 -13.82 4.46 -18.31
N ASP A 63 -14.06 3.49 -17.43
CA ASP A 63 -14.44 3.75 -16.05
C ASP A 63 -13.32 4.45 -15.28
N GLU A 64 -13.72 5.24 -14.28
CA GLU A 64 -12.77 5.84 -13.34
C GLU A 64 -12.02 4.76 -12.58
N SER A 65 -10.71 4.93 -12.46
CA SER A 65 -9.86 3.98 -11.73
C SER A 65 -10.01 4.06 -10.20
N GLY A 66 -10.53 5.19 -9.67
CA GLY A 66 -10.63 5.43 -8.24
C GLY A 66 -9.28 5.47 -7.50
N LEU A 67 -8.17 5.46 -8.24
CA LEU A 67 -6.84 5.42 -7.66
C LEU A 67 -6.42 6.81 -7.14
N PRO A 68 -5.85 6.92 -5.94
CA PRO A 68 -5.23 8.15 -5.48
C PRO A 68 -3.94 8.44 -6.27
N ASP A 69 -3.63 9.72 -6.51
CA ASP A 69 -2.48 10.15 -7.31
C ASP A 69 -1.15 9.53 -6.85
N LEU A 70 -0.98 9.34 -5.54
CA LEU A 70 0.22 8.73 -4.99
C LEU A 70 0.40 7.24 -5.36
N ALA A 71 -0.67 6.56 -5.75
CA ALA A 71 -0.63 5.14 -6.10
C ALA A 71 -0.47 4.89 -7.60
N ILE A 72 -0.77 5.88 -8.44
CA ILE A 72 -0.80 5.75 -9.90
C ILE A 72 0.55 5.27 -10.43
N GLU A 73 1.66 5.88 -9.98
CA GLU A 73 3.00 5.46 -10.40
C GLU A 73 3.27 3.99 -10.08
N SER A 74 2.91 3.55 -8.87
CA SER A 74 3.10 2.16 -8.49
C SER A 74 2.26 1.20 -9.34
N VAL A 75 1.02 1.59 -9.64
CA VAL A 75 0.10 0.74 -10.40
C VAL A 75 0.59 0.56 -11.84
N TYR A 76 0.87 1.66 -12.57
CA TYR A 76 1.28 1.52 -13.97
C TYR A 76 2.66 0.88 -14.13
N LEU A 77 3.62 1.12 -13.22
CA LEU A 77 4.93 0.48 -13.27
C LEU A 77 4.84 -1.03 -13.02
N ASN A 78 4.07 -1.46 -12.03
CA ASN A 78 3.90 -2.89 -11.76
C ASN A 78 3.08 -3.56 -12.87
N LEU A 79 2.09 -2.87 -13.43
CA LEU A 79 1.36 -3.35 -14.60
C LEU A 79 2.32 -3.52 -15.80
N ALA A 80 3.18 -2.55 -16.09
CA ALA A 80 4.17 -2.63 -17.16
C ALA A 80 5.10 -3.84 -16.99
N VAL A 81 5.57 -4.10 -15.78
CA VAL A 81 6.39 -5.29 -15.48
C VAL A 81 5.61 -6.58 -15.76
N MET A 82 4.32 -6.63 -15.42
CA MET A 82 3.48 -7.79 -15.62
C MET A 82 3.16 -8.06 -17.10
N ILE A 83 2.92 -7.01 -17.89
CA ILE A 83 2.51 -7.13 -19.30
C ILE A 83 3.69 -7.19 -20.28
N GLY A 84 4.90 -6.77 -19.87
CA GLY A 84 6.08 -6.76 -20.73
C GLY A 84 6.29 -8.05 -21.51
N PRO A 85 6.29 -9.25 -20.88
CA PRO A 85 6.43 -10.53 -21.58
C PRO A 85 5.34 -10.82 -22.61
N MET A 86 4.11 -10.33 -22.38
CA MET A 86 2.98 -10.51 -23.31
C MET A 86 3.24 -9.83 -24.66
N PHE A 87 3.93 -8.69 -24.64
CA PHE A 87 4.29 -7.93 -25.83
C PHE A 87 5.72 -8.23 -26.32
N GLY A 88 6.39 -9.23 -25.75
CA GLY A 88 7.76 -9.58 -26.10
C GLY A 88 8.76 -8.48 -25.75
N ARG A 89 8.43 -7.60 -24.80
CA ARG A 89 9.29 -6.49 -24.36
C ARG A 89 10.02 -6.84 -23.07
N VAL A 90 11.31 -6.54 -23.05
CA VAL A 90 12.12 -6.66 -21.83
C VAL A 90 11.99 -5.35 -21.06
N VAL A 91 11.44 -5.44 -19.85
CA VAL A 91 11.33 -4.30 -18.95
C VAL A 91 12.71 -3.94 -18.42
N SER A 92 13.05 -2.64 -18.41
CA SER A 92 14.33 -2.19 -17.89
C SER A 92 14.48 -2.49 -16.39
N GLU A 93 15.72 -2.73 -15.94
CA GLU A 93 15.99 -2.98 -14.52
C GLU A 93 15.66 -1.76 -13.65
N THR A 94 15.80 -0.56 -14.21
CA THR A 94 15.40 0.68 -13.52
C THR A 94 13.90 0.75 -13.30
N THR A 95 13.10 0.38 -14.30
CA THR A 95 11.62 0.32 -14.17
C THR A 95 11.19 -0.74 -13.14
N LYS A 96 11.81 -1.91 -13.14
CA LYS A 96 11.56 -2.96 -12.14
C LYS A 96 11.89 -2.48 -10.73
N ALA A 97 13.04 -1.86 -10.55
CA ALA A 97 13.46 -1.32 -9.24
C ALA A 97 12.50 -0.24 -8.74
N ARG A 98 12.03 0.66 -9.63
CA ARG A 98 11.03 1.67 -9.30
C ARG A 98 9.68 1.03 -8.93
N ALA A 99 9.23 0.02 -9.66
CA ALA A 99 8.00 -0.72 -9.37
C ALA A 99 8.03 -1.34 -7.98
N ILE A 100 9.11 -2.02 -7.62
CA ILE A 100 9.30 -2.65 -6.30
C ILE A 100 9.32 -1.57 -5.21
N LYS A 101 10.07 -0.48 -5.41
CA LYS A 101 10.19 0.61 -4.44
C LYS A 101 8.84 1.28 -4.16
N THR A 102 8.11 1.64 -5.20
CA THR A 102 6.81 2.33 -5.08
C THR A 102 5.76 1.44 -4.45
N LEU A 103 5.73 0.14 -4.80
CA LEU A 103 4.86 -0.83 -4.15
C LEU A 103 5.20 -1.01 -2.66
N GLY A 104 6.49 -1.03 -2.32
CA GLY A 104 6.94 -1.08 -0.92
C GLY A 104 6.44 0.10 -0.09
N ILE A 105 6.45 1.31 -0.66
CA ILE A 105 5.91 2.51 -0.01
C ILE A 105 4.40 2.38 0.22
N LEU A 106 3.64 1.87 -0.77
CA LEU A 106 2.20 1.66 -0.62
C LEU A 106 1.89 0.63 0.46
N LYS A 107 2.61 -0.49 0.47
CA LYS A 107 2.46 -1.54 1.50
C LYS A 107 2.77 -0.99 2.89
N ALA A 108 3.83 -0.22 3.06
CA ALA A 108 4.17 0.40 4.33
C ALA A 108 3.08 1.35 4.84
N ARG A 109 2.42 2.08 3.95
CA ARG A 109 1.29 2.96 4.30
C ARG A 109 0.01 2.19 4.63
N ALA A 110 -0.24 1.08 3.93
CA ALA A 110 -1.40 0.23 4.18
C ALA A 110 -1.32 -0.47 5.54
N HIS A 111 -0.13 -0.80 6.01
CA HIS A 111 0.13 -1.38 7.33
C HIS A 111 0.26 -0.32 8.43
N THR A 112 -0.67 0.60 8.51
CA THR A 112 -0.77 1.45 9.70
C THR A 112 -1.27 0.55 10.85
N PRO A 113 -0.45 0.32 11.91
CA PRO A 113 -0.89 -0.52 13.01
C PRO A 113 -2.14 0.09 13.65
N PRO A 114 -3.13 -0.71 14.04
CA PRO A 114 -4.30 -0.20 14.71
C PRO A 114 -3.86 0.50 15.98
N ARG A 115 -4.22 1.78 16.11
CA ARG A 115 -3.96 2.55 17.33
C ARG A 115 -4.79 1.92 18.44
N GLN A 116 -4.16 1.18 19.33
CA GLN A 116 -4.83 0.68 20.51
C GLN A 116 -5.21 1.87 21.37
N ILE A 117 -6.49 2.20 21.36
CA ILE A 117 -7.07 3.12 22.34
C ILE A 117 -7.30 2.26 23.59
N LEU A 118 -6.36 2.31 24.51
CA LEU A 118 -6.56 1.71 25.82
C LEU A 118 -7.73 2.42 26.50
N PRO A 119 -8.76 1.67 26.95
CA PRO A 119 -9.86 2.28 27.69
C PRO A 119 -9.31 2.98 28.92
N ALA A 120 -9.85 4.16 29.25
CA ALA A 120 -9.41 4.97 30.38
C ALA A 120 -9.49 4.24 31.74
N SER A 121 -10.23 3.11 31.78
CA SER A 121 -10.35 2.24 32.94
C SER A 121 -9.19 1.24 33.09
N MET A 122 -8.32 1.10 32.08
CA MET A 122 -7.13 0.28 32.25
C MET A 122 -6.13 1.00 33.12
N PRO A 123 -5.68 0.38 34.24
CA PRO A 123 -4.60 0.96 35.02
C PRO A 123 -3.38 1.13 34.09
N SER A 124 -2.93 2.36 33.92
CA SER A 124 -1.70 2.64 33.19
C SER A 124 -0.56 1.90 33.87
N GLY A 125 -0.08 0.90 33.18
CA GLY A 125 0.93 -0.08 33.54
C GLY A 125 1.65 0.05 34.87
N ALA A 126 1.67 -1.02 35.60
CA ALA A 126 2.39 -1.14 36.87
C ALA A 126 3.89 -0.77 36.81
N GLY A 127 4.41 -0.49 35.60
CA GLY A 127 5.80 -0.06 35.40
C GLY A 127 6.01 1.45 35.39
N ASN A 128 4.98 2.27 35.41
CA ASN A 128 5.12 3.73 35.31
C ASN A 128 4.59 4.47 36.54
N ARG A 129 4.67 3.84 37.71
CA ARG A 129 4.65 4.62 38.94
C ARG A 129 5.99 5.34 39.02
N ALA A 130 5.94 6.63 38.67
CA ALA A 130 7.05 7.51 38.93
C ALA A 130 7.55 7.27 40.36
N ARG A 131 8.70 6.65 40.45
CA ARG A 131 9.59 6.70 41.60
C ARG A 131 8.93 6.57 42.97
N GLN A 132 8.42 5.41 43.27
CA GLN A 132 8.64 4.96 44.63
C GLN A 132 9.93 4.12 44.58
N PRO A 133 11.04 4.60 45.17
CA PRO A 133 12.22 3.77 45.32
C PRO A 133 11.81 2.52 46.08
N PHE A 134 12.27 1.35 45.60
CA PHE A 134 11.99 0.04 46.20
C PHE A 134 12.41 -0.09 47.67
N LEU A 135 13.02 0.94 48.20
CA LEU A 135 13.51 1.11 49.57
C LEU A 135 13.11 2.48 50.10
N SER A 136 11.86 2.73 50.33
CA SER A 136 11.44 3.73 51.28
C SER A 136 10.89 3.03 52.52
N SER A 137 11.69 2.23 53.15
CA SER A 137 11.57 2.13 54.59
C SER A 137 12.07 3.45 55.16
N THR A 138 11.17 4.36 55.42
CA THR A 138 11.44 5.40 56.40
C THR A 138 11.84 4.65 57.66
N PRO A 139 13.05 4.75 58.15
CA PRO A 139 13.37 4.18 59.46
C PRO A 139 12.46 4.89 60.46
N GLU A 140 11.58 4.12 61.11
CA GLU A 140 10.88 4.64 62.25
C GLU A 140 11.92 5.13 63.25
N PRO A 141 11.78 6.35 63.76
CA PRO A 141 12.65 6.80 64.82
C PRO A 141 12.48 5.84 65.98
N LEU A 142 13.59 5.21 66.39
CA LEU A 142 13.66 4.46 67.63
C LEU A 142 13.27 5.42 68.75
N THR A 143 12.03 5.27 69.23
CA THR A 143 11.68 5.92 70.49
C THR A 143 12.47 5.24 71.56
N ASP A 144 13.48 5.94 72.04
CA ASP A 144 14.24 5.56 73.19
C ASP A 144 13.33 5.52 74.41
N GLY A 145 12.99 4.30 74.84
CA GLY A 145 12.25 4.07 76.05
C GLY A 145 13.14 4.28 77.24
N SER A 146 13.33 5.52 77.63
CA SER A 146 13.89 5.85 78.89
C SER A 146 12.82 6.44 79.83
N GLY A 147 12.50 5.67 80.81
CA GLY A 147 11.67 6.13 81.91
C GLY A 147 11.66 5.12 82.99
#